data_0ba3c3b7701cbe726545e36dffd828e3
#
_entry.id   0ba3c3b7701cbe726545e36dffd828e3
#
_cell.length_a   1.000
_cell.length_b   1.000
_cell.length_c   1.000
_cell.angle_alpha   90.00
_cell.angle_beta   90.00
_cell.angle_gamma   90.00
#
_symmetry.space_group_name_H-M   'P 1'
#
loop_
_entity.id
_entity.type
_entity.pdbx_description
1 polymer ?
#
loop_
_entity_poly.entity_id
_entity_poly.type
_entity_poly.pdbx_seq_one_letter_code
_entity_poly.pdbx_strand_id
1 'polypeptide(L)'
;GFTGTVLEKKHCKYIPFYKDELVIITPNTPKYQELAQGNKEDISWIKKEHVIMREEGSGTRKEAELQLKGAGVKFAGLDIIASIENQETIKKSVRQGMGISVLSKLATADEVANGEILAFPIPNSDEGRDINLVYNKNYQMTRSAERFIKVVKEVYNIPR
;
A
#
# COMPACT_ATOMS: atom_id res chain seq x y z
N GLY A 1 0.80 -18.02 -2.71
CA GLY A 1 1.03 -16.75 -2.01
C GLY A 1 0.22 -15.60 -2.57
N PHE A 2 0.23 -14.48 -1.88
CA PHE A 2 -0.41 -13.25 -2.31
C PHE A 2 0.63 -12.16 -2.54
N THR A 3 0.47 -11.39 -3.62
CA THR A 3 1.39 -10.31 -3.96
C THR A 3 0.69 -9.18 -4.72
N GLY A 4 1.10 -7.95 -4.45
CA GLY A 4 0.69 -6.76 -5.20
C GLY A 4 1.58 -6.44 -6.40
N THR A 5 2.62 -7.24 -6.65
CA THR A 5 3.58 -7.02 -7.74
C THR A 5 3.76 -8.29 -8.55
N VAL A 6 3.80 -8.13 -9.87
CA VAL A 6 4.06 -9.23 -10.81
C VAL A 6 5.54 -9.21 -11.19
N LEU A 7 6.33 -10.10 -10.60
CA LEU A 7 7.77 -10.15 -10.77
C LEU A 7 8.23 -11.22 -11.79
N GLU A 8 7.60 -12.38 -11.76
CA GLU A 8 8.01 -13.54 -12.56
C GLU A 8 6.80 -14.10 -13.31
N LYS A 9 6.77 -13.90 -14.63
CA LYS A 9 5.66 -14.38 -15.48
C LYS A 9 5.89 -15.75 -16.09
N LYS A 10 7.14 -16.18 -16.22
CA LYS A 10 7.50 -17.40 -16.92
C LYS A 10 7.02 -18.67 -16.20
N HIS A 11 7.19 -18.72 -14.90
CA HIS A 11 6.91 -19.89 -14.07
C HIS A 11 5.72 -19.72 -13.12
N CYS A 12 5.20 -18.49 -12.98
CA CYS A 12 4.13 -18.20 -12.06
C CYS A 12 2.86 -17.76 -12.79
N LYS A 13 1.72 -18.20 -12.28
CA LYS A 13 0.41 -17.70 -12.66
C LYS A 13 -0.10 -16.74 -11.61
N TYR A 14 -0.60 -15.60 -12.05
CA TYR A 14 -1.16 -14.54 -11.21
C TYR A 14 -2.66 -14.43 -11.45
N ILE A 15 -3.43 -14.43 -10.39
CA ILE A 15 -4.88 -14.26 -10.43
C ILE A 15 -5.19 -12.99 -9.65
N PRO A 16 -5.57 -11.87 -10.31
CA PRO A 16 -5.99 -10.67 -9.61
C PRO A 16 -7.29 -10.94 -8.86
N PHE A 17 -7.36 -10.64 -7.57
CA PHE A 17 -8.54 -10.90 -6.77
C PHE A 17 -9.02 -9.70 -5.95
N TYR A 18 -8.19 -8.70 -5.74
CA TYR A 18 -8.52 -7.51 -4.99
C TYR A 18 -7.77 -6.29 -5.54
N LYS A 19 -8.45 -5.15 -5.63
CA LYS A 19 -7.81 -3.86 -5.94
C LYS A 19 -7.52 -3.13 -4.64
N ASP A 20 -6.27 -2.75 -4.43
CA ASP A 20 -5.82 -2.02 -3.25
C ASP A 20 -5.21 -0.69 -3.66
N GLU A 21 -5.51 0.35 -2.90
CA GLU A 21 -4.96 1.68 -3.08
C GLU A 21 -3.84 1.92 -2.08
N LEU A 22 -2.88 2.76 -2.43
CA LEU A 22 -1.94 3.33 -1.49
C LEU A 22 -2.47 4.66 -0.96
N VAL A 23 -2.23 4.91 0.30
CA VAL A 23 -2.59 6.15 0.98
C VAL A 23 -1.41 6.68 1.77
N ILE A 24 -1.36 8.00 1.92
CA ILE A 24 -0.43 8.65 2.83
C ILE A 24 -1.05 8.60 4.21
N ILE A 25 -0.36 8.00 5.18
CA ILE A 25 -0.82 7.93 6.57
C ILE A 25 -0.05 8.93 7.43
N THR A 26 -0.78 9.57 8.32
CA THR A 26 -0.25 10.60 9.23
C THR A 26 -0.74 10.37 10.66
N PRO A 27 -0.07 10.96 11.66
CA PRO A 27 -0.66 11.07 12.98
C PRO A 27 -2.02 11.78 12.92
N ASN A 28 -2.91 11.47 13.87
CA ASN A 28 -4.18 12.18 14.01
C ASN A 28 -4.03 13.35 14.97
N THR A 29 -3.47 14.44 14.50
CA THR A 29 -3.23 15.67 15.25
C THR A 29 -3.89 16.87 14.55
N PRO A 30 -4.07 18.01 15.25
CA PRO A 30 -4.69 19.21 14.66
C PRO A 30 -4.04 19.66 13.35
N LYS A 31 -2.73 19.59 13.24
CA LYS A 31 -1.98 19.92 12.02
C LYS A 31 -2.48 19.12 10.81
N TYR A 32 -2.58 17.80 10.94
CA TYR A 32 -3.00 16.94 9.85
C TYR A 32 -4.52 16.92 9.63
N GLN A 33 -5.28 17.14 10.70
CA GLN A 33 -6.73 17.34 10.60
C GLN A 33 -7.07 18.57 9.76
N GLU A 34 -6.33 19.65 9.92
CA GLU A 34 -6.45 20.87 9.09
C GLU A 34 -6.10 20.59 7.63
N LEU A 35 -5.00 19.87 7.37
CA LEU A 35 -4.62 19.46 6.04
C LEU A 35 -5.70 18.60 5.36
N ALA A 36 -6.38 17.75 6.10
CA ALA A 36 -7.45 16.90 5.59
C ALA A 36 -8.67 17.69 5.13
N GLN A 37 -8.87 18.91 5.62
CA GLN A 37 -9.95 19.80 5.20
C GLN A 37 -9.57 20.70 4.01
N GLY A 38 -8.30 20.73 3.66
CA GLY A 38 -7.76 21.52 2.56
C GLY A 38 -7.87 20.87 1.19
N ASN A 39 -7.07 21.34 0.26
CA ASN A 39 -7.03 20.81 -1.10
C ASN A 39 -6.37 19.43 -1.14
N LYS A 40 -7.16 18.39 -1.38
CA LYS A 40 -6.71 17.00 -1.45
C LYS A 40 -5.87 16.68 -2.69
N GLU A 41 -5.90 17.54 -3.69
CA GLU A 41 -5.07 17.41 -4.90
C GLU A 41 -3.62 17.85 -4.67
N ASP A 42 -3.35 18.61 -3.62
CA ASP A 42 -2.02 19.08 -3.28
C ASP A 42 -1.44 18.26 -2.11
N ILE A 43 -0.45 17.45 -2.42
CA ILE A 43 0.31 16.68 -1.44
C ILE A 43 1.75 17.18 -1.26
N SER A 44 2.07 18.37 -1.76
CA SER A 44 3.43 18.93 -1.65
C SER A 44 3.91 19.11 -0.21
N TRP A 45 2.98 19.17 0.74
CA TRP A 45 3.29 19.27 2.18
C TRP A 45 4.12 18.11 2.70
N ILE A 46 4.05 16.93 2.05
CA ILE A 46 4.84 15.76 2.49
C ILE A 46 6.35 15.97 2.39
N LYS A 47 6.80 16.90 1.54
CA LYS A 47 8.22 17.25 1.40
C LYS A 47 8.81 17.87 2.67
N LYS A 48 7.97 18.40 3.54
CA LYS A 48 8.36 19.04 4.80
C LYS A 48 8.28 18.10 6.01
N GLU A 49 7.84 16.87 5.78
CA GLU A 49 7.61 15.90 6.83
C GLU A 49 8.72 14.84 6.87
N HIS A 50 8.95 14.27 8.05
CA HIS A 50 9.72 13.05 8.17
C HIS A 50 8.93 11.88 7.58
N VAL A 51 9.54 11.11 6.72
CA VAL A 51 8.90 9.99 6.03
C VAL A 51 9.52 8.68 6.49
N ILE A 52 8.68 7.76 6.92
CA ILE A 52 9.07 6.38 7.22
C ILE A 52 8.58 5.54 6.04
N MET A 53 9.47 4.80 5.40
CA MET A 53 9.15 4.04 4.20
C MET A 53 9.37 2.55 4.43
N ARG A 54 8.71 1.73 3.61
CA ARG A 54 9.03 0.32 3.52
C ARG A 54 10.47 0.13 3.04
N GLU A 55 11.03 -1.03 3.31
CA GLU A 55 12.38 -1.41 2.89
C GLU A 55 12.58 -1.37 1.38
N GLU A 56 13.81 -1.16 0.93
CA GLU A 56 14.17 -1.28 -0.48
C GLU A 56 13.85 -2.69 -0.97
N GLY A 57 13.32 -2.81 -2.18
CA GLY A 57 12.85 -4.08 -2.72
C GLY A 57 11.37 -4.39 -2.42
N SER A 58 10.73 -3.66 -1.51
CA SER A 58 9.29 -3.77 -1.28
C SER A 58 8.49 -3.34 -2.50
N GLY A 59 7.51 -4.17 -2.89
CA GLY A 59 6.55 -3.79 -3.93
C GLY A 59 5.73 -2.57 -3.55
N THR A 60 5.37 -2.41 -2.28
CA THR A 60 4.66 -1.23 -1.75
C THR A 60 5.52 0.03 -1.89
N ARG A 61 6.81 -0.04 -1.56
CA ARG A 61 7.74 1.09 -1.73
C ARG A 61 7.88 1.51 -3.19
N LYS A 62 8.05 0.56 -4.09
CA LYS A 62 8.16 0.82 -5.52
C LYS A 62 6.90 1.48 -6.07
N GLU A 63 5.75 0.97 -5.70
CA GLU A 63 4.45 1.54 -6.10
C GLU A 63 4.24 2.94 -5.53
N ALA A 64 4.62 3.15 -4.26
CA ALA A 64 4.57 4.47 -3.63
C ALA A 64 5.42 5.49 -4.39
N GLU A 65 6.64 5.11 -4.77
CA GLU A 65 7.52 5.97 -5.57
C GLU A 65 6.89 6.38 -6.90
N LEU A 66 6.29 5.42 -7.61
CA LEU A 66 5.63 5.67 -8.88
C LEU A 66 4.41 6.58 -8.72
N GLN A 67 3.55 6.32 -7.75
CA GLN A 67 2.35 7.12 -7.53
C GLN A 67 2.67 8.54 -7.05
N LEU A 68 3.61 8.70 -6.15
CA LEU A 68 4.05 10.02 -5.69
C LEU A 68 4.68 10.82 -6.83
N LYS A 69 5.48 10.18 -7.68
CA LYS A 69 6.05 10.80 -8.87
C LYS A 69 4.95 11.28 -9.82
N GLY A 70 3.92 10.46 -10.05
CA GLY A 70 2.74 10.84 -10.84
C GLY A 70 1.99 12.04 -10.27
N ALA A 71 2.05 12.24 -8.95
CA ALA A 71 1.47 13.38 -8.26
C ALA A 71 2.45 14.57 -8.10
N GLY A 72 3.61 14.52 -8.75
CA GLY A 72 4.59 15.60 -8.76
C GLY A 72 5.60 15.57 -7.61
N VAL A 73 5.68 14.49 -6.86
CA VAL A 73 6.60 14.34 -5.73
C VAL A 73 7.60 13.22 -5.97
N LYS A 74 8.86 13.57 -6.12
CA LYS A 74 9.95 12.60 -6.29
C LYS A 74 10.52 12.18 -4.93
N PHE A 75 10.95 10.92 -4.80
CA PHE A 75 11.61 10.42 -3.58
C PHE A 75 12.84 11.23 -3.18
N ALA A 76 13.60 11.74 -4.16
CA ALA A 76 14.75 12.61 -3.90
C ALA A 76 14.38 13.90 -3.15
N GLY A 77 13.13 14.35 -3.24
CA GLY A 77 12.62 15.51 -2.52
C GLY A 77 12.04 15.21 -1.14
N LEU A 78 12.04 13.94 -0.71
CA LEU A 78 11.51 13.51 0.57
C LEU A 78 12.62 13.31 1.61
N ASP A 79 12.30 13.61 2.86
CA ASP A 79 13.14 13.31 4.01
C ASP A 79 12.80 11.92 4.56
N ILE A 80 13.33 10.88 3.93
CA ILE A 80 13.13 9.49 4.35
C ILE A 80 14.09 9.19 5.50
N ILE A 81 13.56 9.21 6.72
CA ILE A 81 14.37 9.04 7.94
C ILE A 81 14.58 7.57 8.34
N ALA A 82 13.75 6.69 7.84
CA ALA A 82 13.83 5.26 8.16
C ALA A 82 13.21 4.40 7.05
N SER A 83 13.78 3.22 6.89
CA SER A 83 13.24 2.14 6.04
C SER A 83 12.95 0.94 6.92
N ILE A 84 11.70 0.52 7.00
CA ILE A 84 11.21 -0.50 7.93
C ILE A 84 10.46 -1.59 7.15
N GLU A 85 10.81 -2.83 7.43
CA GLU A 85 10.21 -3.99 6.78
C GLU A 85 8.80 -4.30 7.32
N ASN A 86 8.60 -4.20 8.62
CA ASN A 86 7.35 -4.55 9.27
C ASN A 86 6.34 -3.41 9.23
N GLN A 87 5.20 -3.61 8.56
CA GLN A 87 4.13 -2.61 8.43
C GLN A 87 3.52 -2.21 9.77
N GLU A 88 3.39 -3.14 10.71
CA GLU A 88 2.84 -2.84 12.04
C GLU A 88 3.74 -1.85 12.79
N THR A 89 5.06 -2.01 12.65
CA THR A 89 6.04 -1.06 13.22
C THR A 89 5.92 0.31 12.57
N ILE A 90 5.71 0.39 11.26
CA ILE A 90 5.49 1.66 10.56
C ILE A 90 4.22 2.34 11.08
N LYS A 91 3.11 1.63 11.14
CA LYS A 91 1.83 2.17 11.63
C LYS A 91 1.94 2.70 13.06
N LYS A 92 2.61 1.94 13.93
CA LYS A 92 2.87 2.36 15.31
C LYS A 92 3.73 3.62 15.39
N SER A 93 4.78 3.70 14.58
CA SER A 93 5.66 4.87 14.52
C SER A 93 4.92 6.12 14.06
N VAL A 94 4.07 6.00 13.05
CA VAL A 94 3.22 7.10 12.58
C VAL A 94 2.23 7.53 13.66
N ARG A 95 1.57 6.59 14.29
CA ARG A 95 0.63 6.88 15.40
C ARG A 95 1.30 7.62 16.55
N GLN A 96 2.57 7.33 16.83
CA GLN A 96 3.36 8.01 17.87
C GLN A 96 3.93 9.36 17.44
N GLY A 97 3.67 9.81 16.22
CA GLY A 97 4.11 11.11 15.73
C GLY A 97 5.53 11.18 15.23
N MET A 98 6.17 10.04 14.93
CA MET A 98 7.56 10.00 14.44
C MET A 98 7.69 10.45 12.99
N GLY A 99 6.63 10.41 12.22
CA GLY A 99 6.61 10.80 10.81
C GLY A 99 5.35 10.34 10.12
N ILE A 100 5.37 10.46 8.79
CA ILE A 100 4.31 9.97 7.90
C ILE A 100 4.82 8.76 7.11
N SER A 101 3.92 8.05 6.46
CA SER A 101 4.29 6.94 5.58
C SER A 101 3.30 6.79 4.42
N VAL A 102 3.62 5.90 3.49
CA VAL A 102 2.72 5.49 2.41
C VAL A 102 2.54 3.98 2.50
N LEU A 103 1.34 3.55 2.75
CA LEU A 103 0.98 2.14 2.90
C LEU A 103 -0.33 1.82 2.19
N SER A 104 -0.65 0.54 2.12
CA SER A 104 -1.93 0.05 1.62
C SER A 104 -3.10 0.59 2.45
N LYS A 105 -4.13 1.09 1.77
CA LYS A 105 -5.39 1.49 2.40
C LYS A 105 -6.01 0.34 3.20
N LEU A 106 -5.98 -0.86 2.63
CA LEU A 106 -6.48 -2.06 3.30
C LEU A 106 -5.70 -2.37 4.58
N ALA A 107 -4.37 -2.28 4.53
CA ALA A 107 -3.51 -2.57 5.69
C ALA A 107 -3.66 -1.55 6.83
N THR A 108 -4.19 -0.37 6.56
CA THR A 108 -4.35 0.74 7.51
C THR A 108 -5.81 1.01 7.89
N ALA A 109 -6.75 0.24 7.35
CA ALA A 109 -8.18 0.50 7.48
C ALA A 109 -8.66 0.52 8.94
N ASP A 110 -8.20 -0.39 9.77
CA ASP A 110 -8.62 -0.49 11.17
C ASP A 110 -8.15 0.71 11.99
N GLU A 111 -6.90 1.12 11.84
CA GLU A 111 -6.32 2.26 12.55
C GLU A 111 -6.97 3.57 12.11
N VAL A 112 -7.32 3.71 10.84
CA VAL A 112 -8.05 4.87 10.31
C VAL A 112 -9.48 4.90 10.88
N ALA A 113 -10.17 3.77 10.86
CA ALA A 113 -11.52 3.66 11.39
C ALA A 113 -11.59 3.95 12.89
N ASN A 114 -10.55 3.55 13.64
CA ASN A 114 -10.43 3.82 15.08
C ASN A 114 -9.95 5.25 15.41
N GLY A 115 -9.64 6.07 14.40
CA GLY A 115 -9.15 7.43 14.61
C GLY A 115 -7.71 7.52 15.13
N GLU A 116 -6.93 6.46 15.02
CA GLU A 116 -5.55 6.41 15.50
C GLU A 116 -4.59 7.15 14.54
N ILE A 117 -4.87 7.10 13.25
CA ILE A 117 -4.14 7.79 12.19
C ILE A 117 -5.12 8.38 11.19
N LEU A 118 -4.63 9.29 10.34
CA LEU A 118 -5.36 9.81 9.19
C LEU A 118 -4.78 9.22 7.91
N ALA A 119 -5.63 9.10 6.88
CA ALA A 119 -5.24 8.65 5.56
C ALA A 119 -5.59 9.71 4.51
N PHE A 120 -4.64 9.99 3.62
CA PHE A 120 -4.80 10.92 2.51
C PHE A 120 -4.65 10.16 1.19
N PRO A 121 -5.56 10.33 0.23
CA PRO A 121 -5.40 9.75 -1.09
C PRO A 121 -4.22 10.40 -1.82
N ILE A 122 -3.60 9.65 -2.73
CA ILE A 122 -2.56 10.17 -3.63
C ILE A 122 -3.26 10.65 -4.91
N PRO A 123 -3.15 11.93 -5.29
CA PRO A 123 -3.76 12.43 -6.52
C PRO A 123 -3.23 11.71 -7.76
N ASN A 124 -4.07 11.54 -8.78
CA ASN A 124 -3.73 10.88 -10.06
C ASN A 124 -3.27 9.42 -9.92
N SER A 125 -3.53 8.79 -8.79
CA SER A 125 -3.40 7.35 -8.63
C SER A 125 -4.70 6.69 -9.14
N ASP A 126 -4.84 6.57 -10.45
CA ASP A 126 -6.12 6.35 -11.12
C ASP A 126 -6.78 5.02 -10.79
N GLU A 127 -6.03 4.02 -10.46
CA GLU A 127 -6.57 2.70 -10.18
C GLU A 127 -5.70 2.00 -9.14
N GLY A 128 -6.31 1.53 -8.10
CA GLY A 128 -5.62 0.70 -7.12
C GLY A 128 -4.87 -0.46 -7.79
N ARG A 129 -3.77 -0.90 -7.19
CA ARG A 129 -3.03 -2.06 -7.68
C ARG A 129 -3.81 -3.34 -7.42
N ASP A 130 -3.70 -4.29 -8.33
CA ASP A 130 -4.24 -5.62 -8.11
C ASP A 130 -3.39 -6.37 -7.07
N ILE A 131 -4.05 -6.94 -6.08
CA ILE A 131 -3.44 -7.97 -5.25
C ILE A 131 -3.72 -9.30 -5.92
N ASN A 132 -2.66 -10.03 -6.22
CA ASN A 132 -2.73 -11.25 -6.99
C ASN A 132 -2.48 -12.48 -6.10
N LEU A 133 -3.28 -13.50 -6.32
CA LEU A 133 -2.95 -14.85 -5.90
C LEU A 133 -1.92 -15.40 -6.89
N VAL A 134 -0.76 -15.78 -6.40
CA VAL A 134 0.32 -16.30 -7.23
C VAL A 134 0.64 -17.75 -6.89
N TYR A 135 0.85 -18.56 -7.91
CA TYR A 135 1.34 -19.92 -7.76
C TYR A 135 2.23 -20.32 -8.92
N ASN A 136 3.12 -21.25 -8.66
CA ASN A 136 4.01 -21.78 -9.70
C ASN A 136 3.27 -22.78 -10.59
N LYS A 137 3.10 -22.45 -11.85
CA LYS A 137 2.35 -23.28 -12.81
C LYS A 137 3.05 -24.60 -13.20
N ASN A 138 4.34 -24.72 -12.89
CA ASN A 138 5.12 -25.92 -13.19
C ASN A 138 5.04 -26.98 -12.08
N TYR A 139 4.46 -26.63 -10.93
CA TYR A 139 4.25 -27.58 -9.83
C TYR A 139 2.82 -28.08 -9.78
N GLN A 140 2.67 -29.36 -9.56
CA GLN A 140 1.36 -29.98 -9.34
C GLN A 140 0.81 -29.48 -8.00
N MET A 141 -0.35 -28.86 -8.04
CA MET A 141 -1.01 -28.39 -6.83
C MET A 141 -1.59 -29.54 -6.02
N THR A 142 -1.58 -29.38 -4.70
CA THR A 142 -2.31 -30.28 -3.81
C THR A 142 -3.82 -30.01 -3.92
N ARG A 143 -4.65 -31.00 -3.59
CA ARG A 143 -6.12 -30.84 -3.55
C ARG A 143 -6.55 -29.68 -2.65
N SER A 144 -5.84 -29.47 -1.54
CA SER A 144 -6.10 -28.36 -0.62
C SER A 144 -5.81 -27.01 -1.26
N ALA A 145 -4.72 -26.90 -2.02
CA ALA A 145 -4.37 -25.68 -2.74
C ALA A 145 -5.38 -25.35 -3.85
N GLU A 146 -5.82 -26.35 -4.61
CA GLU A 146 -6.86 -26.18 -5.63
C GLU A 146 -8.19 -25.72 -5.02
N ARG A 147 -8.60 -26.34 -3.91
CA ARG A 147 -9.80 -25.95 -3.19
C ARG A 147 -9.70 -24.53 -2.65
N PHE A 148 -8.55 -24.14 -2.11
CA PHE A 148 -8.31 -22.78 -1.64
C PHE A 148 -8.46 -21.75 -2.76
N ILE A 149 -7.85 -21.99 -3.92
CA ILE A 149 -7.99 -21.11 -5.10
C ILE A 149 -9.44 -20.99 -5.53
N LYS A 150 -10.19 -22.10 -5.52
CA LYS A 150 -11.61 -22.09 -5.85
C LYS A 150 -12.41 -21.21 -4.90
N VAL A 151 -12.18 -21.34 -3.59
CA VAL A 151 -12.82 -20.51 -2.56
C VAL A 151 -12.49 -19.04 -2.74
N VAL A 152 -11.23 -18.69 -3.00
CA VAL A 152 -10.82 -17.30 -3.25
C VAL A 152 -11.57 -16.74 -4.46
N LYS A 153 -11.65 -17.48 -5.55
CA LYS A 153 -12.39 -17.05 -6.75
C LYS A 153 -13.88 -16.84 -6.47
N GLU A 154 -14.50 -17.72 -5.70
CA GLU A 154 -15.91 -17.59 -5.33
C GLU A 154 -16.16 -16.37 -4.43
N VAL A 155 -15.34 -16.20 -3.38
CA VAL A 155 -15.47 -15.09 -2.42
C VAL A 155 -15.29 -13.72 -3.06
N TYR A 156 -14.34 -13.59 -3.98
CA TYR A 156 -14.03 -12.32 -4.64
C TYR A 156 -14.63 -12.19 -6.05
N ASN A 157 -15.58 -13.05 -6.42
CA ASN A 157 -16.27 -13.03 -7.72
C ASN A 157 -15.32 -13.01 -8.93
N ILE A 158 -14.24 -13.77 -8.87
CA ILE A 158 -13.26 -13.85 -9.95
C ILE A 158 -13.77 -14.82 -11.02
N PRO A 159 -13.73 -14.46 -12.31
CA PRO A 159 -14.12 -15.37 -13.40
C PRO A 159 -13.33 -16.67 -13.40
N ARG A 160 -13.99 -17.73 -13.78
CA ARG A 160 -13.38 -19.09 -13.86
C ARG A 160 -12.31 -19.16 -14.96
#